data_2f84a53dc9760de2915d87b9efd66d83
#
_entry.id   2f84a53dc9760de2915d87b9efd66d83
#
_cell.length_a   1.000
_cell.length_b   1.000
_cell.length_c   1.000
_cell.angle_alpha   90.00
_cell.angle_beta   90.00
_cell.angle_gamma   90.00
#
_symmetry.space_group_name_H-M   'P 1'
#
loop_
_entity.id
_entity.type
_entity.pdbx_description
1 polymer ?
#
loop_
_entity_poly.entity_id
_entity_poly.type
_entity_poly.pdbx_seq_one_letter_code
_entity_poly.pdbx_strand_id
1 'polypeptide(L)'
;REAGVNFAFVKATEGADLVDPAFRDTWRAARAAGVRVGAYHFWYHCRGGAEQARWFIRNVPKSPGALPPVLDLEWTPFSPTCTRRPPGAELRREARVFLDALERHYGQRPIVYVSPDIYRDAELARLP
;
A
#
# COMPACT_ATOMS: atom_id res chain seq x y z
N ARG A 1 8.13 19.60 -9.95
CA ARG A 1 9.49 19.85 -9.43
C ARG A 1 9.77 21.31 -9.09
N GLU A 2 8.96 22.24 -9.55
CA GLU A 2 9.20 23.65 -9.25
C GLU A 2 9.26 23.93 -7.75
N ALA A 3 8.50 23.16 -6.95
CA ALA A 3 8.52 23.28 -5.50
C ALA A 3 9.67 22.51 -4.84
N GLY A 4 10.61 21.94 -5.61
CA GLY A 4 11.72 21.18 -5.08
C GLY A 4 11.37 19.75 -4.68
N VAL A 5 10.23 19.24 -5.14
CA VAL A 5 9.81 17.86 -4.85
C VAL A 5 10.63 16.90 -5.69
N ASN A 6 11.29 15.94 -5.03
CA ASN A 6 12.13 14.94 -5.68
C ASN A 6 11.46 13.57 -5.77
N PHE A 7 10.51 13.28 -4.89
CA PHE A 7 9.80 12.00 -4.87
C PHE A 7 8.40 12.19 -4.32
N ALA A 8 7.51 11.24 -4.65
CA ALA A 8 6.15 11.25 -4.14
C ALA A 8 5.61 9.83 -4.08
N PHE A 9 4.73 9.57 -3.11
CA PHE A 9 3.96 8.33 -3.05
C PHE A 9 2.51 8.65 -3.38
N VAL A 10 1.92 7.88 -4.30
CA VAL A 10 0.61 8.15 -4.86
C VAL A 10 -0.32 6.99 -4.51
N LYS A 11 -1.51 7.30 -4.00
CA LYS A 11 -2.50 6.26 -3.71
C LYS A 11 -2.90 5.57 -5.01
N ALA A 12 -2.80 4.23 -5.01
CA ALA A 12 -3.15 3.43 -6.17
C ALA A 12 -4.42 2.62 -5.94
N THR A 13 -4.45 1.82 -4.89
CA THR A 13 -5.52 0.86 -4.66
C THR A 13 -5.95 0.85 -3.20
N GLU A 14 -7.14 0.29 -2.99
CA GLU A 14 -7.69 0.02 -1.67
C GLU A 14 -8.43 -1.30 -1.74
N GLY A 15 -8.21 -2.17 -0.77
CA GLY A 15 -8.90 -3.44 -0.71
C GLY A 15 -8.58 -4.34 -1.90
N ALA A 16 -9.60 -4.99 -2.45
CA ALA A 16 -9.44 -5.93 -3.55
C ALA A 16 -10.22 -5.51 -4.79
N ASP A 17 -10.81 -4.31 -4.80
CA ASP A 17 -11.69 -3.89 -5.89
C ASP A 17 -11.72 -2.38 -6.15
N LEU A 18 -10.99 -1.57 -5.38
CA LEU A 18 -10.98 -0.13 -5.58
C LEU A 18 -9.63 0.34 -6.13
N VAL A 19 -9.69 1.16 -7.18
CA VAL A 19 -8.54 1.88 -7.74
C VAL A 19 -8.80 3.36 -7.52
N ASP A 20 -7.80 4.09 -7.03
CA ASP A 20 -7.93 5.54 -6.90
C ASP A 20 -8.10 6.15 -8.29
N PRO A 21 -9.17 6.92 -8.55
CA PRO A 21 -9.43 7.41 -9.89
C PRO A 21 -8.36 8.38 -10.42
N ALA A 22 -7.56 8.98 -9.54
CA ALA A 22 -6.50 9.89 -9.94
C ALA A 22 -5.15 9.18 -10.16
N PHE A 23 -5.05 7.88 -9.86
CA PHE A 23 -3.76 7.19 -9.84
C PHE A 23 -3.02 7.28 -11.16
N ARG A 24 -3.66 6.88 -12.26
CA ARG A 24 -2.98 6.82 -13.57
C ARG A 24 -2.44 8.17 -14.00
N ASP A 25 -3.27 9.20 -13.87
CA ASP A 25 -2.89 10.53 -14.32
C ASP A 25 -1.80 11.13 -13.44
N THR A 26 -1.92 10.96 -12.13
CA THR A 26 -0.92 11.47 -11.18
C THR A 26 0.42 10.74 -11.36
N TRP A 27 0.37 9.42 -11.52
CA TRP A 27 1.57 8.60 -11.75
C TRP A 27 2.31 9.08 -13.01
N ARG A 28 1.55 9.23 -14.10
CA ARG A 28 2.12 9.64 -15.39
C ARG A 28 2.68 11.05 -15.32
N ALA A 29 1.93 11.97 -14.72
CA ALA A 29 2.36 13.36 -14.60
C ALA A 29 3.62 13.51 -13.75
N ALA A 30 3.70 12.78 -12.64
CA ALA A 30 4.87 12.82 -11.77
C ALA A 30 6.12 12.30 -12.50
N ARG A 31 6.00 11.20 -13.22
CA ARG A 31 7.11 10.65 -13.99
C ARG A 31 7.55 11.61 -15.10
N ALA A 32 6.59 12.22 -15.77
CA ALA A 32 6.90 13.19 -16.83
C ALA A 32 7.63 14.42 -16.28
N ALA A 33 7.33 14.79 -15.03
CA ALA A 33 8.00 15.93 -14.37
C ALA A 33 9.36 15.57 -13.75
N GLY A 34 9.82 14.31 -13.92
CA GLY A 34 11.08 13.86 -13.37
C GLY A 34 11.02 13.58 -11.86
N VAL A 35 9.83 13.45 -11.29
CA VAL A 35 9.64 13.10 -9.89
C VAL A 35 9.69 11.58 -9.75
N ARG A 36 10.50 11.06 -8.84
CA ARG A 36 10.48 9.63 -8.54
C ARG A 36 9.20 9.31 -7.80
N VAL A 37 8.49 8.28 -8.24
CA VAL A 37 7.14 7.99 -7.73
C VAL A 37 7.06 6.55 -7.26
N GLY A 38 6.34 6.35 -6.15
CA GLY A 38 5.95 5.05 -5.65
C GLY A 38 4.44 5.02 -5.46
N ALA A 39 3.88 3.83 -5.46
CA ALA A 39 2.45 3.65 -5.28
C ALA A 39 2.15 3.08 -3.91
N TYR A 40 1.03 3.50 -3.28
CA TYR A 40 0.63 2.89 -2.03
C TYR A 40 -0.75 2.27 -2.09
N HIS A 41 -0.91 1.22 -1.29
CA HIS A 41 -2.14 0.48 -1.11
C HIS A 41 -2.73 0.80 0.25
N PHE A 42 -4.01 1.16 0.30
CA PHE A 42 -4.72 1.34 1.55
C PHE A 42 -5.31 0.00 1.99
N TRP A 43 -4.88 -0.50 3.14
CA TRP A 43 -5.26 -1.82 3.62
C TRP A 43 -6.74 -1.87 4.00
N TYR A 44 -7.42 -2.94 3.60
CA TYR A 44 -8.82 -3.19 3.89
C TYR A 44 -8.92 -4.42 4.80
N HIS A 45 -9.43 -4.23 6.02
CA HIS A 45 -9.39 -5.27 7.04
C HIS A 45 -10.39 -6.40 6.82
N CYS A 46 -11.26 -6.31 5.84
CA CYS A 46 -12.29 -7.30 5.54
C CYS A 46 -11.99 -8.18 4.34
N ARG A 47 -10.77 -8.12 3.79
CA ARG A 47 -10.35 -8.98 2.69
C ARG A 47 -8.96 -9.54 3.00
N GLY A 48 -8.64 -10.68 2.39
CA GLY A 48 -7.37 -11.34 2.62
C GLY A 48 -6.18 -10.65 1.95
N GLY A 49 -4.97 -10.90 2.48
CA GLY A 49 -3.75 -10.29 1.95
C GLY A 49 -3.44 -10.72 0.53
N ALA A 50 -3.68 -11.97 0.18
CA ALA A 50 -3.42 -12.48 -1.16
C ALA A 50 -4.30 -11.79 -2.21
N GLU A 51 -5.58 -11.58 -1.89
CA GLU A 51 -6.50 -10.88 -2.79
C GLU A 51 -6.08 -9.44 -3.01
N GLN A 52 -5.71 -8.76 -1.92
CA GLN A 52 -5.28 -7.37 -2.00
C GLN A 52 -3.98 -7.23 -2.78
N ALA A 53 -3.05 -8.17 -2.61
CA ALA A 53 -1.80 -8.18 -3.37
C ALA A 53 -2.07 -8.34 -4.86
N ARG A 54 -2.94 -9.28 -5.24
CA ARG A 54 -3.29 -9.49 -6.66
C ARG A 54 -3.88 -8.24 -7.28
N TRP A 55 -4.73 -7.55 -6.52
CA TRP A 55 -5.37 -6.32 -7.00
C TRP A 55 -4.35 -5.21 -7.22
N PHE A 56 -3.44 -5.02 -6.25
CA PHE A 56 -2.39 -4.02 -6.38
C PHE A 56 -1.49 -4.32 -7.59
N ILE A 57 -1.04 -5.56 -7.72
CA ILE A 57 -0.16 -5.99 -8.81
C ILE A 57 -0.82 -5.78 -10.17
N ARG A 58 -2.11 -6.05 -10.26
CA ARG A 58 -2.86 -5.86 -11.51
C ARG A 58 -2.90 -4.39 -11.95
N ASN A 59 -2.92 -3.47 -11.00
CA ASN A 59 -3.18 -2.06 -11.28
C ASN A 59 -1.94 -1.17 -11.24
N VAL A 60 -0.84 -1.63 -10.67
CA VAL A 60 0.38 -0.84 -10.54
C VAL A 60 1.48 -1.44 -11.38
N PRO A 61 1.93 -0.72 -12.43
CA PRO A 61 2.94 -1.26 -13.33
C PRO A 61 4.32 -1.36 -12.68
N LYS A 62 5.13 -2.31 -13.16
CA LYS A 62 6.56 -2.29 -12.89
C LYS A 62 7.15 -1.18 -13.74
N SER A 63 7.76 -0.20 -13.10
CA SER A 63 8.34 0.93 -13.84
C SER A 63 9.79 1.12 -13.43
N PRO A 64 10.72 1.24 -14.39
CA PRO A 64 12.12 1.48 -14.05
C PRO A 64 12.28 2.74 -13.20
N GLY A 65 13.06 2.64 -12.14
CA GLY A 65 13.31 3.76 -11.24
C GLY A 65 12.17 4.09 -10.30
N ALA A 66 11.09 3.32 -10.28
CA ALA A 66 10.02 3.54 -9.32
C ALA A 66 10.49 3.26 -7.90
N LEU A 67 9.90 3.98 -6.95
CA LEU A 67 10.13 3.73 -5.53
C LEU A 67 9.45 2.43 -5.11
N PRO A 68 9.88 1.82 -3.99
CA PRO A 68 9.21 0.62 -3.49
C PRO A 68 7.72 0.87 -3.25
N PRO A 69 6.88 -0.16 -3.43
CA PRO A 69 5.47 -0.03 -3.07
C PRO A 69 5.30 0.18 -1.58
N VAL A 70 4.21 0.82 -1.19
CA VAL A 70 3.92 1.13 0.22
C VAL A 70 2.59 0.50 0.61
N LEU A 71 2.58 -0.15 1.77
CA LEU A 71 1.36 -0.59 2.43
C LEU A 71 1.01 0.43 3.50
N ASP A 72 -0.16 1.07 3.35
CA ASP A 72 -0.71 1.97 4.36
C ASP A 72 -1.65 1.15 5.25
N LEU A 73 -1.24 0.94 6.49
CA LEU A 73 -1.89 0.04 7.43
C LEU A 73 -2.40 0.84 8.62
N GLU A 74 -3.72 1.07 8.66
CA GLU A 74 -4.38 1.86 9.68
C GLU A 74 -5.70 1.22 10.10
N TRP A 75 -6.16 1.48 11.33
CA TRP A 75 -7.54 1.16 11.69
C TRP A 75 -8.49 2.08 10.91
N THR A 76 -9.67 1.57 10.60
CA THR A 76 -10.62 2.29 9.75
C THR A 76 -11.99 2.41 10.45
N PRO A 77 -12.07 3.11 11.61
CA PRO A 77 -13.31 3.17 12.39
C PRO A 77 -14.44 3.93 11.67
N PHE A 78 -14.11 4.73 10.68
CA PHE A 78 -15.10 5.52 9.93
C PHE A 78 -15.39 4.97 8.54
N SER A 79 -14.87 3.78 8.22
CA SER A 79 -15.14 3.16 6.92
C SER A 79 -16.62 2.80 6.81
N PRO A 80 -17.28 3.13 5.70
CA PRO A 80 -18.69 2.76 5.51
C PRO A 80 -18.90 1.26 5.27
N THR A 81 -17.83 0.52 4.95
CA THR A 81 -17.95 -0.89 4.56
C THR A 81 -17.20 -1.85 5.45
N CYS A 82 -16.19 -1.39 6.19
CA CYS A 82 -15.41 -2.29 7.05
C CYS A 82 -14.77 -1.55 8.20
N THR A 83 -15.23 -1.84 9.42
CA THR A 83 -14.63 -1.30 10.66
C THR A 83 -13.96 -2.41 11.48
N ARG A 84 -13.76 -3.58 10.90
CA ARG A 84 -13.20 -4.74 11.59
C ARG A 84 -11.80 -4.44 12.10
N ARG A 85 -11.52 -4.92 13.32
CA ARG A 85 -10.17 -4.90 13.91
C ARG A 85 -9.77 -6.34 14.19
N PRO A 86 -9.11 -7.02 13.24
CA PRO A 86 -8.72 -8.42 13.45
C PRO A 86 -7.70 -8.54 14.58
N PRO A 87 -7.59 -9.74 15.18
CA PRO A 87 -6.51 -10.00 16.13
C PRO A 87 -5.14 -9.73 15.50
N GLY A 88 -4.20 -9.24 16.30
CA GLY A 88 -2.87 -8.87 15.80
C GLY A 88 -2.17 -9.97 15.03
N ALA A 89 -2.26 -11.23 15.49
CA ALA A 89 -1.63 -12.36 14.80
C ALA A 89 -2.22 -12.57 13.40
N GLU A 90 -3.53 -12.42 13.26
CA GLU A 90 -4.18 -12.54 11.96
C GLU A 90 -3.75 -11.40 11.04
N LEU A 91 -3.76 -10.17 11.55
CA LEU A 91 -3.34 -9.01 10.76
C LEU A 91 -1.90 -9.15 10.27
N ARG A 92 -0.99 -9.53 11.17
CA ARG A 92 0.41 -9.74 10.79
C ARG A 92 0.58 -10.81 9.73
N ARG A 93 -0.17 -11.91 9.85
CA ARG A 93 -0.12 -13.00 8.87
C ARG A 93 -0.58 -12.52 7.49
N GLU A 94 -1.73 -11.85 7.44
CA GLU A 94 -2.28 -11.38 6.18
C GLU A 94 -1.44 -10.26 5.55
N ALA A 95 -0.92 -9.37 6.36
CA ALA A 95 -0.03 -8.32 5.88
C ALA A 95 1.28 -8.92 5.32
N ARG A 96 1.82 -9.95 5.98
CA ARG A 96 3.03 -10.62 5.47
C ARG A 96 2.78 -11.25 4.10
N VAL A 97 1.63 -11.91 3.92
CA VAL A 97 1.28 -12.49 2.62
C VAL A 97 1.30 -11.41 1.54
N PHE A 98 0.71 -10.25 1.83
CA PHE A 98 0.69 -9.11 0.92
C PHE A 98 2.10 -8.61 0.62
N LEU A 99 2.89 -8.36 1.65
CA LEU A 99 4.24 -7.81 1.50
C LEU A 99 5.15 -8.75 0.73
N ASP A 100 5.09 -10.05 1.01
CA ASP A 100 5.90 -11.04 0.32
C ASP A 100 5.54 -11.14 -1.15
N ALA A 101 4.25 -11.08 -1.47
CA ALA A 101 3.79 -11.12 -2.86
C ALA A 101 4.30 -9.91 -3.64
N LEU A 102 4.23 -8.72 -3.05
CA LEU A 102 4.72 -7.51 -3.69
C LEU A 102 6.24 -7.53 -3.86
N GLU A 103 6.96 -8.01 -2.87
CA GLU A 103 8.42 -8.11 -2.98
C GLU A 103 8.82 -9.02 -4.13
N ARG A 104 8.18 -10.20 -4.25
CA ARG A 104 8.45 -11.13 -5.36
C ARG A 104 8.17 -10.50 -6.70
N HIS A 105 7.07 -9.75 -6.81
CA HIS A 105 6.66 -9.17 -8.09
C HIS A 105 7.52 -7.97 -8.49
N TYR A 106 7.74 -7.04 -7.55
CA TYR A 106 8.40 -5.77 -7.87
C TYR A 106 9.92 -5.81 -7.65
N GLY A 107 10.43 -6.84 -6.98
CA GLY A 107 11.85 -6.96 -6.71
C GLY A 107 12.37 -6.02 -5.63
N GLN A 108 11.47 -5.37 -4.87
CA GLN A 108 11.81 -4.47 -3.79
C GLN A 108 10.92 -4.76 -2.60
N ARG A 109 11.50 -4.78 -1.39
CA ARG A 109 10.71 -4.94 -0.17
C ARG A 109 9.82 -3.72 0.02
N PRO A 110 8.49 -3.91 0.18
CA PRO A 110 7.59 -2.77 0.40
C PRO A 110 7.89 -2.04 1.71
N ILE A 111 7.55 -0.75 1.72
CA ILE A 111 7.57 0.07 2.92
C ILE A 111 6.21 -0.06 3.58
N VAL A 112 6.19 -0.15 4.91
CA VAL A 112 4.94 -0.19 5.67
C VAL A 112 4.79 1.13 6.42
N TYR A 113 3.71 1.85 6.11
CA TYR A 113 3.30 3.04 6.83
C TYR A 113 2.20 2.66 7.81
N VAL A 114 2.34 3.03 9.08
CA VAL A 114 1.38 2.67 10.13
C VAL A 114 1.09 3.89 11.00
N SER A 115 -0.14 3.93 11.54
CA SER A 115 -0.44 4.87 12.61
C SER A 115 0.01 4.28 13.95
N PRO A 116 0.30 5.13 14.97
CA PRO A 116 0.81 4.63 16.25
C PRO A 116 -0.11 3.64 16.96
N ASP A 117 -1.42 3.83 16.86
CA ASP A 117 -2.40 2.97 17.52
C ASP A 117 -2.40 1.54 16.97
N ILE A 118 -2.44 1.36 15.66
CA ILE A 118 -2.42 0.02 15.08
C ILE A 118 -1.07 -0.66 15.28
N TYR A 119 0.01 0.11 15.24
CA TYR A 119 1.35 -0.40 15.51
C TYR A 119 1.42 -1.04 16.89
N ARG A 120 0.89 -0.36 17.88
CA ARG A 120 0.82 -0.86 19.25
C ARG A 120 -0.17 -2.02 19.38
N ASP A 121 -1.40 -1.83 18.91
CA ASP A 121 -2.50 -2.78 19.14
C ASP A 121 -2.26 -4.13 18.48
N ALA A 122 -1.71 -4.13 17.28
CA ALA A 122 -1.44 -5.35 16.53
C ALA A 122 0.00 -5.85 16.68
N GLU A 123 0.80 -5.21 17.53
CA GLU A 123 2.20 -5.57 17.77
C GLU A 123 2.99 -5.67 16.46
N LEU A 124 2.88 -4.63 15.64
CA LEU A 124 3.47 -4.64 14.29
C LEU A 124 5.00 -4.63 14.29
N ALA A 125 5.64 -4.35 15.43
CA ALA A 125 7.08 -4.53 15.57
C ALA A 125 7.51 -5.99 15.29
N ARG A 126 6.57 -6.94 15.43
CA ARG A 126 6.82 -8.36 15.16
C ARG A 126 6.68 -8.72 13.69
N LEU A 127 6.26 -7.79 12.86
CA LEU A 127 6.15 -7.99 11.42
C LEU A 127 7.55 -7.81 10.80
N PRO A 128 8.14 -8.82 10.16
CA PRO A 128 9.48 -8.72 9.60
C PRO A 128 9.56 -7.92 8.30
#